data_557e77cd8cb9061156e0869a9f225bc5
#
_entry.id   557e77cd8cb9061156e0869a9f225bc5
#
_cell.length_a   1.000
_cell.length_b   1.000
_cell.length_c   1.000
_cell.angle_alpha   90.00
_cell.angle_beta   90.00
_cell.angle_gamma   90.00
#
_symmetry.space_group_name_H-M   'P 1'
#
loop_
_entity.id
_entity.type
_entity.pdbx_description
1 polymer ?
#
loop_
_entity_poly.entity_id
_entity_poly.type
_entity_poly.pdbx_seq_one_letter_code
_entity_poly.pdbx_strand_id
1 'polypeptide(L)'
;MKIIVTLLLLSIFAFAEDTAPIVNLSVSGINEPAQFVKTINIAIILTLMALAPTLILMVTSFTRIIIVFSLLRQAMGLQQTPPTQIVISLSLILTIFIMEPYGKKSWEDGIKPYMDEKIGYEVAFERGIKPFKEFMIKNTREDDLALFYRIKKEPNPKI
;
A
#
# COMPACT_ATOMS: atom_id res chain seq x y z
N MET A 1 32.83 11.46 18.37
CA MET A 1 31.67 10.70 17.84
C MET A 1 30.44 11.58 17.58
N LYS A 2 30.04 12.48 18.52
CA LYS A 2 28.87 13.37 18.33
C LYS A 2 29.02 14.37 17.18
N ILE A 3 30.24 14.91 16.96
CA ILE A 3 30.56 15.90 15.90
C ILE A 3 30.47 15.26 14.50
N ILE A 4 30.87 13.99 14.35
CA ILE A 4 30.79 13.27 13.07
C ILE A 4 29.34 12.98 12.69
N VAL A 5 28.50 12.64 13.67
CA VAL A 5 27.06 12.40 13.44
C VAL A 5 26.31 13.69 13.06
N THR A 6 26.66 14.82 13.69
CA THR A 6 26.09 16.13 13.32
C THR A 6 26.54 16.60 11.94
N LEU A 7 27.80 16.36 11.55
CA LEU A 7 28.29 16.66 10.21
C LEU A 7 27.64 15.77 9.14
N LEU A 8 27.38 14.50 9.46
CA LEU A 8 26.68 13.57 8.57
C LEU A 8 25.21 13.92 8.40
N LEU A 9 24.54 14.37 9.47
CA LEU A 9 23.18 14.90 9.40
C LEU A 9 23.09 16.22 8.62
N LEU A 10 24.09 17.10 8.77
CA LEU A 10 24.14 18.37 8.04
C LEU A 10 24.39 18.15 6.54
N SER A 11 25.16 17.12 6.16
CA SER A 11 25.39 16.79 4.76
C SER A 11 24.15 16.22 4.07
N ILE A 12 23.28 15.52 4.79
CA ILE A 12 21.98 15.03 4.25
C ILE A 12 21.04 16.22 3.97
N PHE A 13 21.08 17.26 4.80
CA PHE A 13 20.31 18.48 4.57
C PHE A 13 20.86 19.34 3.43
N ALA A 14 22.17 19.36 3.20
CA ALA A 14 22.81 20.14 2.14
C ALA A 14 22.57 19.57 0.74
N PHE A 15 22.31 18.25 0.61
CA PHE A 15 21.95 17.64 -0.68
C PHE A 15 20.45 17.75 -1.02
N ALA A 16 19.62 18.28 -0.13
CA ALA A 16 18.18 18.43 -0.36
C ALA A 16 17.80 19.69 -1.14
N GLU A 17 18.76 20.58 -1.44
CA GLU A 17 18.44 21.88 -2.05
C GLU A 17 18.45 21.91 -3.58
N ASP A 18 18.99 20.90 -4.30
CA ASP A 18 19.15 21.04 -5.75
C ASP A 18 18.51 19.97 -6.65
N THR A 19 17.78 19.00 -6.11
CA THR A 19 17.15 17.95 -6.93
C THR A 19 15.71 17.57 -6.52
N ALA A 20 15.00 18.41 -5.79
CA ALA A 20 13.58 18.30 -5.83
C ALA A 20 13.16 18.65 -7.27
N PRO A 21 12.57 17.73 -8.06
CA PRO A 21 11.82 18.15 -9.22
C PRO A 21 10.70 19.03 -8.65
N ILE A 22 10.93 20.33 -8.67
CA ILE A 22 9.90 21.30 -8.38
C ILE A 22 8.87 21.02 -9.47
N VAL A 23 7.84 20.24 -9.11
CA VAL A 23 6.62 20.23 -9.88
C VAL A 23 6.12 21.66 -9.75
N ASN A 24 6.60 22.52 -10.65
CA ASN A 24 6.07 23.85 -10.84
C ASN A 24 4.62 23.63 -11.30
N LEU A 25 3.74 23.45 -10.36
CA LEU A 25 2.31 23.63 -10.51
C LEU A 25 2.09 25.14 -10.67
N SER A 26 2.62 25.68 -11.77
CA SER A 26 2.22 26.99 -12.23
C SER A 26 0.76 26.85 -12.67
N VAL A 27 -0.13 27.20 -11.75
CA VAL A 27 -1.59 27.34 -11.98
C VAL A 27 -1.87 28.52 -12.92
N SER A 28 -0.84 29.11 -13.55
CA SER A 28 -0.94 30.15 -14.53
C SER A 28 -1.28 29.53 -15.89
N GLY A 29 -2.58 29.35 -16.17
CA GLY A 29 -3.04 28.88 -17.46
C GLY A 29 -4.30 28.03 -17.45
N ILE A 30 -5.21 28.26 -16.48
CA ILE A 30 -6.52 27.58 -16.42
C ILE A 30 -7.40 27.89 -17.67
N ASN A 31 -6.92 28.71 -18.56
CA ASN A 31 -7.69 29.17 -19.72
C ASN A 31 -7.70 28.20 -20.92
N GLU A 32 -6.86 27.14 -20.89
CA GLU A 32 -6.89 26.09 -21.92
C GLU A 32 -7.41 24.77 -21.34
N PRO A 33 -8.48 24.19 -21.91
CA PRO A 33 -9.07 22.92 -21.44
C PRO A 33 -8.04 21.79 -21.35
N ALA A 34 -7.07 21.75 -22.25
CA ALA A 34 -6.02 20.73 -22.26
C ALA A 34 -5.06 20.82 -21.05
N GLN A 35 -4.73 22.04 -20.62
CA GLN A 35 -3.91 22.27 -19.43
C GLN A 35 -4.67 21.91 -18.13
N PHE A 36 -5.96 22.24 -18.08
CA PHE A 36 -6.82 21.87 -16.96
C PHE A 36 -6.88 20.34 -16.76
N VAL A 37 -7.11 19.58 -17.84
CA VAL A 37 -7.11 18.10 -17.80
C VAL A 37 -5.77 17.55 -17.33
N LYS A 38 -4.65 18.12 -17.82
CA LYS A 38 -3.31 17.70 -17.41
C LYS A 38 -3.07 17.95 -15.90
N THR A 39 -3.50 19.10 -15.40
CA THR A 39 -3.38 19.44 -13.97
C THR A 39 -4.21 18.50 -13.10
N ILE A 40 -5.45 18.19 -13.50
CA ILE A 40 -6.29 17.22 -12.79
C ILE A 40 -5.64 15.84 -12.78
N ASN A 41 -5.11 15.35 -13.90
CA ASN A 41 -4.45 14.06 -13.96
C ASN A 41 -3.24 13.99 -13.01
N ILE A 42 -2.42 15.04 -12.96
CA ILE A 42 -1.30 15.11 -12.03
C ILE A 42 -1.80 15.09 -10.58
N ALA A 43 -2.84 15.87 -10.25
CA ALA A 43 -3.41 15.89 -8.91
C ALA A 43 -3.96 14.53 -8.50
N ILE A 44 -4.65 13.83 -9.41
CA ILE A 44 -5.15 12.47 -9.17
C ILE A 44 -3.98 11.51 -8.91
N ILE A 45 -2.94 11.55 -9.74
CA ILE A 45 -1.76 10.67 -9.57
C ILE A 45 -1.10 10.93 -8.22
N LEU A 46 -0.88 12.19 -7.84
CA LEU A 46 -0.29 12.55 -6.55
C LEU A 46 -1.16 12.06 -5.38
N THR A 47 -2.47 12.21 -5.48
CA THR A 47 -3.42 11.74 -4.47
C THR A 47 -3.35 10.21 -4.35
N LEU A 48 -3.34 9.49 -5.47
CA LEU A 48 -3.21 8.02 -5.47
C LEU A 48 -1.88 7.58 -4.88
N MET A 49 -0.77 8.25 -5.20
CA MET A 49 0.54 7.95 -4.62
C MET A 49 0.57 8.19 -3.10
N ALA A 50 -0.10 9.23 -2.62
CA ALA A 50 -0.21 9.50 -1.18
C ALA A 50 -1.07 8.45 -0.45
N LEU A 51 -2.09 7.90 -1.10
CA LEU A 51 -2.97 6.87 -0.53
C LEU A 51 -2.40 5.44 -0.66
N ALA A 52 -1.49 5.21 -1.60
CA ALA A 52 -0.97 3.88 -1.90
C ALA A 52 -0.42 3.11 -0.67
N PRO A 53 0.41 3.71 0.22
CA PRO A 53 0.90 2.99 1.41
C PRO A 53 -0.24 2.51 2.31
N THR A 54 -1.26 3.33 2.52
CA THR A 54 -2.42 2.98 3.36
C THR A 54 -3.24 1.86 2.74
N LEU A 55 -3.48 1.91 1.41
CA LEU A 55 -4.19 0.85 0.70
C LEU A 55 -3.45 -0.49 0.77
N ILE A 56 -2.12 -0.48 0.63
CA ILE A 56 -1.28 -1.67 0.76
C ILE A 56 -1.44 -2.29 2.15
N LEU A 57 -1.38 -1.50 3.22
CA LEU A 57 -1.57 -1.98 4.58
C LEU A 57 -2.97 -2.56 4.81
N MET A 58 -4.01 -1.97 4.23
CA MET A 58 -5.39 -2.45 4.34
C MET A 58 -5.65 -3.76 3.61
N VAL A 59 -5.03 -3.97 2.45
CA VAL A 59 -5.17 -5.19 1.63
C VAL A 59 -4.41 -6.38 2.22
N THR A 60 -3.42 -6.13 3.07
CA THR A 60 -2.56 -7.17 3.68
C THR A 60 -3.08 -7.62 5.05
N SER A 61 -2.36 -8.57 5.66
CA SER A 61 -2.64 -9.03 7.04
C SER A 61 -2.26 -8.01 8.13
N PHE A 62 -1.63 -6.88 7.78
CA PHE A 62 -1.09 -5.91 8.72
C PHE A 62 -2.11 -5.41 9.74
N THR A 63 -3.27 -4.96 9.27
CA THR A 63 -4.33 -4.40 10.14
C THR A 63 -4.79 -5.42 11.18
N ARG A 64 -4.93 -6.68 10.80
CA ARG A 64 -5.32 -7.76 11.72
C ARG A 64 -4.26 -8.00 12.79
N ILE A 65 -2.99 -8.08 12.39
CA ILE A 65 -1.87 -8.35 13.29
C ILE A 65 -1.69 -7.23 14.30
N ILE A 66 -1.73 -5.97 13.86
CA ILE A 66 -1.53 -4.83 14.75
C ILE A 66 -2.67 -4.68 15.76
N ILE A 67 -3.91 -4.98 15.35
CA ILE A 67 -5.06 -4.99 16.27
C ILE A 67 -4.87 -6.08 17.33
N VAL A 68 -4.50 -7.31 16.95
CA VAL A 68 -4.27 -8.41 17.88
C VAL A 68 -3.17 -8.05 18.88
N PHE A 69 -2.03 -7.53 18.42
CA PHE A 69 -0.96 -7.09 19.32
C PHE A 69 -1.38 -5.95 20.24
N SER A 70 -2.17 -5.02 19.74
CA SER A 70 -2.70 -3.92 20.55
C SER A 70 -3.62 -4.43 21.66
N LEU A 71 -4.50 -5.38 21.33
CA LEU A 71 -5.39 -6.02 22.32
C LEU A 71 -4.62 -6.86 23.34
N LEU A 72 -3.61 -7.63 22.90
CA LEU A 72 -2.75 -8.40 23.80
C LEU A 72 -2.01 -7.49 24.79
N ARG A 73 -1.44 -6.39 24.31
CA ARG A 73 -0.78 -5.39 25.16
C ARG A 73 -1.75 -4.84 26.20
N GLN A 74 -2.96 -4.52 25.79
CA GLN A 74 -4.00 -3.99 26.68
C GLN A 74 -4.44 -5.03 27.72
N ALA A 75 -4.64 -6.28 27.29
CA ALA A 75 -5.04 -7.37 28.17
C ALA A 75 -3.97 -7.72 29.23
N MET A 76 -2.69 -7.53 28.92
CA MET A 76 -1.58 -7.69 29.85
C MET A 76 -1.42 -6.53 30.83
N GLY A 77 -2.25 -5.48 30.75
CA GLY A 77 -2.14 -4.29 31.61
C GLY A 77 -0.93 -3.39 31.29
N LEU A 78 -0.24 -3.65 30.17
CA LEU A 78 0.97 -2.94 29.79
C LEU A 78 0.61 -1.68 29.01
N GLN A 79 0.44 -0.55 29.70
CA GLN A 79 -0.01 0.70 29.06
C GLN A 79 1.04 1.31 28.11
N GLN A 80 2.34 1.12 28.38
CA GLN A 80 3.41 1.75 27.60
C GLN A 80 4.54 0.80 27.14
N THR A 81 4.55 -0.46 27.57
CA THR A 81 5.59 -1.44 27.22
C THR A 81 4.96 -2.64 26.53
N PRO A 82 5.43 -3.13 25.36
CA PRO A 82 6.50 -2.52 24.52
C PRO A 82 6.05 -1.22 23.82
N PRO A 83 6.99 -0.32 23.47
CA PRO A 83 6.68 0.88 22.69
C PRO A 83 5.91 0.59 21.41
N THR A 84 5.00 1.47 21.02
CA THR A 84 4.14 1.27 19.83
C THR A 84 4.94 1.00 18.55
N GLN A 85 6.12 1.61 18.42
CA GLN A 85 7.02 1.38 17.29
C GLN A 85 7.47 -0.08 17.16
N ILE A 86 7.75 -0.76 18.29
CA ILE A 86 8.11 -2.19 18.30
C ILE A 86 6.94 -3.04 17.83
N VAL A 87 5.73 -2.72 18.27
CA VAL A 87 4.50 -3.42 17.86
C VAL A 87 4.26 -3.25 16.35
N ILE A 88 4.43 -2.05 15.83
CA ILE A 88 4.32 -1.76 14.40
C ILE A 88 5.38 -2.54 13.61
N SER A 89 6.63 -2.48 14.02
CA SER A 89 7.75 -3.17 13.33
C SER A 89 7.54 -4.67 13.30
N LEU A 90 7.13 -5.27 14.43
CA LEU A 90 6.84 -6.71 14.50
C LEU A 90 5.65 -7.08 13.62
N SER A 91 4.61 -6.23 13.61
CA SER A 91 3.44 -6.44 12.74
C SER A 91 3.82 -6.39 11.26
N LEU A 92 4.72 -5.49 10.86
CA LEU A 92 5.22 -5.41 9.49
C LEU A 92 6.01 -6.66 9.08
N ILE A 93 6.94 -7.12 9.96
CA ILE A 93 7.74 -8.32 9.69
C ILE A 93 6.83 -9.54 9.51
N LEU A 94 5.86 -9.74 10.41
CA LEU A 94 4.90 -10.84 10.30
C LEU A 94 4.01 -10.71 9.06
N THR A 95 3.64 -9.50 8.69
CA THR A 95 2.87 -9.24 7.48
C THR A 95 3.63 -9.67 6.24
N ILE A 96 4.91 -9.29 6.12
CA ILE A 96 5.76 -9.70 4.99
C ILE A 96 5.83 -11.23 4.92
N PHE A 97 6.02 -11.89 6.04
CA PHE A 97 6.12 -13.35 6.09
C PHE A 97 4.81 -14.04 5.66
N ILE A 98 3.65 -13.55 6.14
CA ILE A 98 2.33 -14.09 5.78
C ILE A 98 2.00 -13.81 4.31
N MET A 99 2.40 -12.64 3.79
CA MET A 99 2.09 -12.23 2.42
C MET A 99 3.08 -12.77 1.38
N GLU A 100 4.20 -13.36 1.79
CA GLU A 100 5.23 -13.92 0.89
C GLU A 100 4.65 -14.84 -0.21
N PRO A 101 3.80 -15.85 0.09
CA PRO A 101 3.27 -16.76 -0.93
C PRO A 101 2.38 -16.03 -1.96
N TYR A 102 1.64 -15.01 -1.53
CA TYR A 102 0.79 -14.22 -2.42
C TYR A 102 1.63 -13.28 -3.30
N GLY A 103 2.68 -12.70 -2.74
CA GLY A 103 3.65 -11.90 -3.50
C GLY A 103 4.41 -12.73 -4.54
N LYS A 104 4.85 -13.95 -4.19
CA LYS A 104 5.49 -14.87 -5.13
C LYS A 104 4.57 -15.22 -6.30
N LYS A 105 3.31 -15.59 -6.02
CA LYS A 105 2.34 -15.87 -7.08
C LYS A 105 2.10 -14.66 -7.99
N SER A 106 1.95 -13.48 -7.40
CA SER A 106 1.78 -12.24 -8.18
C SER A 106 2.98 -11.99 -9.11
N TRP A 107 4.18 -12.26 -8.62
CA TRP A 107 5.40 -12.12 -9.41
C TRP A 107 5.47 -13.15 -10.55
N GLU A 108 5.24 -14.44 -10.23
CA GLU A 108 5.38 -15.54 -11.19
C GLU A 108 4.29 -15.53 -12.26
N ASP A 109 3.04 -15.24 -11.89
CA ASP A 109 1.89 -15.32 -12.80
C ASP A 109 1.63 -14.01 -13.56
N GLY A 110 2.02 -12.87 -12.98
CA GLY A 110 1.76 -11.54 -13.54
C GLY A 110 3.01 -10.81 -14.01
N ILE A 111 3.89 -10.42 -13.08
CA ILE A 111 4.98 -9.49 -13.36
C ILE A 111 6.04 -10.11 -14.25
N LYS A 112 6.50 -11.32 -13.93
CA LYS A 112 7.55 -12.00 -14.67
C LYS A 112 7.18 -12.29 -16.12
N PRO A 113 5.99 -12.87 -16.45
CA PRO A 113 5.58 -13.06 -17.85
C PRO A 113 5.43 -11.76 -18.63
N TYR A 114 5.07 -10.66 -17.97
CA TYR A 114 5.03 -9.34 -18.58
C TYR A 114 6.44 -8.82 -18.91
N MET A 115 7.39 -8.97 -18.00
CA MET A 115 8.79 -8.60 -18.23
C MET A 115 9.44 -9.45 -19.33
N ASP A 116 9.01 -10.71 -19.45
CA ASP A 116 9.43 -11.62 -20.53
C ASP A 116 8.69 -11.37 -21.86
N GLU A 117 7.88 -10.30 -21.96
CA GLU A 117 7.08 -9.92 -23.13
C GLU A 117 6.09 -11.03 -23.62
N LYS A 118 5.73 -11.98 -22.74
CA LYS A 118 4.83 -13.09 -23.06
C LYS A 118 3.36 -12.72 -22.96
N ILE A 119 3.02 -11.71 -22.18
CA ILE A 119 1.65 -11.25 -21.93
C ILE A 119 1.56 -9.72 -21.97
N GLY A 120 0.39 -9.20 -22.36
CA GLY A 120 0.11 -7.77 -22.32
C GLY A 120 -0.13 -7.24 -20.91
N TYR A 121 -0.08 -5.90 -20.75
CA TYR A 121 -0.27 -5.22 -19.47
C TYR A 121 -1.58 -5.60 -18.76
N GLU A 122 -2.70 -5.66 -19.50
CA GLU A 122 -4.02 -5.96 -18.91
C GLU A 122 -4.05 -7.35 -18.26
N VAL A 123 -3.52 -8.35 -18.97
CA VAL A 123 -3.44 -9.74 -18.48
C VAL A 123 -2.47 -9.84 -17.30
N ALA A 124 -1.35 -9.13 -17.35
CA ALA A 124 -0.36 -9.08 -16.28
C ALA A 124 -0.96 -8.49 -15.00
N PHE A 125 -1.70 -7.40 -15.14
CA PHE A 125 -2.37 -6.74 -14.02
C PHE A 125 -3.44 -7.65 -13.39
N GLU A 126 -4.28 -8.28 -14.22
CA GLU A 126 -5.33 -9.19 -13.74
C GLU A 126 -4.74 -10.38 -12.99
N ARG A 127 -3.70 -11.03 -13.55
CA ARG A 127 -3.02 -12.16 -12.92
C ARG A 127 -2.26 -11.74 -11.66
N GLY A 128 -1.60 -10.58 -11.69
CA GLY A 128 -0.84 -10.06 -10.55
C GLY A 128 -1.72 -9.70 -9.35
N ILE A 129 -2.93 -9.17 -9.56
CA ILE A 129 -3.83 -8.81 -8.46
C ILE A 129 -4.64 -10.00 -7.91
N LYS A 130 -4.79 -11.07 -8.69
CA LYS A 130 -5.61 -12.24 -8.34
C LYS A 130 -5.24 -12.87 -6.99
N PRO A 131 -3.96 -13.15 -6.66
CA PRO A 131 -3.57 -13.71 -5.37
C PRO A 131 -4.00 -12.85 -4.19
N PHE A 132 -3.93 -11.53 -4.32
CA PHE A 132 -4.38 -10.60 -3.27
C PHE A 132 -5.90 -10.60 -3.13
N LYS A 133 -6.65 -10.70 -4.22
CA LYS A 133 -8.12 -10.86 -4.17
C LYS A 133 -8.50 -12.15 -3.45
N GLU A 134 -7.85 -13.25 -3.77
CA GLU A 134 -8.05 -14.55 -3.10
C GLU A 134 -7.75 -14.46 -1.60
N PHE A 135 -6.65 -13.79 -1.22
CA PHE A 135 -6.32 -13.54 0.18
C PHE A 135 -7.42 -12.73 0.89
N MET A 136 -7.90 -11.65 0.29
CA MET A 136 -8.93 -10.79 0.87
C MET A 136 -10.24 -11.57 1.06
N ILE A 137 -10.70 -12.29 0.03
CA ILE A 137 -11.93 -13.09 0.08
C ILE A 137 -11.83 -14.17 1.17
N LYS A 138 -10.73 -14.93 1.19
CA LYS A 138 -10.50 -16.00 2.19
C LYS A 138 -10.49 -15.48 3.63
N ASN A 139 -10.09 -14.24 3.82
CA ASN A 139 -9.98 -13.61 5.13
C ASN A 139 -11.15 -12.68 5.49
N THR A 140 -12.18 -12.59 4.65
CA THR A 140 -13.41 -11.84 4.91
C THR A 140 -14.49 -12.82 5.39
N ARG A 141 -15.34 -12.39 6.34
CA ARG A 141 -16.44 -13.21 6.84
C ARG A 141 -17.48 -13.40 5.74
N GLU A 142 -18.06 -14.60 5.68
CA GLU A 142 -19.10 -14.93 4.69
C GLU A 142 -20.30 -14.01 4.77
N ASP A 143 -20.73 -13.64 5.98
CA ASP A 143 -21.86 -12.73 6.20
C ASP A 143 -21.59 -11.34 5.62
N ASP A 144 -20.37 -10.84 5.78
CA ASP A 144 -19.95 -9.54 5.25
C ASP A 144 -19.91 -9.58 3.72
N LEU A 145 -19.36 -10.65 3.13
CA LEU A 145 -19.38 -10.86 1.68
C LEU A 145 -20.82 -10.95 1.16
N ALA A 146 -21.69 -11.72 1.80
CA ALA A 146 -23.08 -11.85 1.42
C ALA A 146 -23.82 -10.51 1.45
N LEU A 147 -23.51 -9.65 2.42
CA LEU A 147 -24.05 -8.29 2.49
C LEU A 147 -23.67 -7.46 1.27
N PHE A 148 -22.38 -7.46 0.88
CA PHE A 148 -21.92 -6.72 -0.30
C PHE A 148 -22.54 -7.22 -1.60
N TYR A 149 -22.64 -8.55 -1.80
CA TYR A 149 -23.32 -9.12 -2.97
C TYR A 149 -24.80 -8.75 -3.02
N ARG A 150 -25.47 -8.71 -1.86
CA ARG A 150 -26.88 -8.27 -1.76
C ARG A 150 -27.04 -6.80 -2.14
N ILE A 151 -26.14 -5.93 -1.70
CA ILE A 151 -26.16 -4.50 -2.06
C ILE A 151 -25.92 -4.32 -3.56
N LYS A 152 -25.00 -5.10 -4.14
CA LYS A 152 -24.68 -5.05 -5.56
C LYS A 152 -25.72 -5.74 -6.46
N LYS A 153 -26.69 -6.46 -5.87
CA LYS A 153 -27.70 -7.28 -6.57
C LYS A 153 -27.09 -8.35 -7.48
N GLU A 154 -25.90 -8.83 -7.14
CA GLU A 154 -25.22 -9.93 -7.83
C GLU A 154 -25.42 -11.24 -7.05
N PRO A 155 -25.48 -12.41 -7.76
CA PRO A 155 -25.54 -13.69 -7.09
C PRO A 155 -24.24 -13.90 -6.27
N ASN A 156 -24.41 -14.34 -5.02
CA ASN A 156 -23.29 -14.68 -4.16
C ASN A 156 -22.51 -15.84 -4.83
N PRO A 157 -21.24 -15.68 -5.22
CA PRO A 157 -20.45 -16.80 -5.68
C PRO A 157 -20.34 -17.78 -4.49
N LYS A 158 -20.89 -18.97 -4.66
CA LYS A 158 -20.69 -20.06 -3.69
C LYS A 158 -19.19 -20.31 -3.59
N ILE A 159 -18.63 -19.94 -2.44
CA ILE A 159 -17.24 -20.25 -2.07
C ILE A 159 -17.13 -21.73 -1.78
#